data_a30aee30adc1569c8fd368fe492d6a87
#
_entry.id   a30aee30adc1569c8fd368fe492d6a87
#
_cell.length_a   1.000
_cell.length_b   1.000
_cell.length_c   1.000
_cell.angle_alpha   90.00
_cell.angle_beta   90.00
_cell.angle_gamma   90.00
#
_symmetry.space_group_name_H-M   'P 1'
#
loop_
_entity.id
_entity.type
_entity.pdbx_description
1 polymer ?
#
loop_
_entity_poly.entity_id
_entity_poly.type
_entity_poly.pdbx_seq_one_letter_code
_entity_poly.pdbx_strand_id
1 'polypeptide(L)'
;MNMSTTSVSRSRPRAGGLAAVLAASALIVLVTATGARAATAVSVFPIPGDRVATRETQIVIRGLPSSQFGTITVTGSESGVHTGVVKGDSDGAGGSFIPTKPFTAGERVTVKTGLDVTGGSQGSWSFTVETPAHPAAGRPLKIGTRAKGDVWTFATEPSLKPASVEVIKKPKGIADGDLFLAPQAGPYENGVEILNSVGRLVYFKPVPHGQNATDFSVQSFDGQSDLTWWQGDVTASGTGRGEDEIYNSSYQHVATVRAGNGLRSDLHEFLLGSSGTAWVTAYQPVIWNASKIKHGSKREVVLDAVAQEIDIKTGLVLYQWDSL
;
A
#
# COMPACT_ATOMS: atom_id res chain seq x y z
N MET A 1 -18.69 -11.30 65.04
CA MET A 1 -19.87 -11.02 65.82
C MET A 1 -21.08 -11.50 65.06
N ASN A 2 -21.63 -12.60 65.55
CA ASN A 2 -22.97 -13.19 65.53
C ASN A 2 -23.79 -13.12 64.22
N MET A 3 -24.00 -14.25 63.56
CA MET A 3 -25.03 -15.28 63.84
C MET A 3 -26.44 -14.76 63.76
N SER A 4 -27.24 -15.27 62.81
CA SER A 4 -28.39 -16.11 63.20
C SER A 4 -29.08 -16.75 61.98
N THR A 5 -29.09 -18.04 62.03
CA THR A 5 -29.91 -19.00 61.30
C THR A 5 -31.36 -18.98 61.78
N THR A 6 -32.34 -19.21 60.86
CA THR A 6 -33.60 -19.85 61.31
C THR A 6 -34.19 -20.71 60.17
N SER A 7 -34.30 -21.99 60.44
CA SER A 7 -35.03 -23.04 59.73
C SER A 7 -36.40 -23.29 60.36
N VAL A 8 -37.42 -23.58 59.54
CA VAL A 8 -38.64 -24.38 59.98
C VAL A 8 -39.25 -24.91 58.67
N SER A 9 -39.30 -26.16 58.37
CA SER A 9 -40.01 -27.38 58.74
C SER A 9 -41.45 -27.48 58.21
N ARG A 10 -41.60 -28.45 57.27
CA ARG A 10 -42.63 -29.47 57.03
C ARG A 10 -44.13 -29.15 57.15
N SER A 11 -44.87 -29.54 56.08
CA SER A 11 -45.88 -30.63 56.17
C SER A 11 -46.51 -31.01 54.84
N ARG A 12 -46.55 -32.31 54.54
CA ARG A 12 -47.42 -32.94 53.50
C ARG A 12 -48.80 -33.26 54.17
N PRO A 13 -49.83 -33.38 53.33
CA PRO A 13 -50.55 -34.65 53.29
C PRO A 13 -50.90 -35.17 51.91
N ARG A 14 -51.33 -36.41 51.92
CA ARG A 14 -51.55 -37.39 50.89
C ARG A 14 -52.98 -37.38 50.29
N ALA A 15 -52.99 -38.05 49.12
CA ALA A 15 -54.03 -38.87 48.46
C ALA A 15 -54.95 -38.12 47.50
N GLY A 16 -55.09 -38.51 46.27
CA GLY A 16 -55.41 -39.75 45.63
C GLY A 16 -56.27 -39.43 44.43
N GLY A 17 -56.14 -40.11 43.35
CA GLY A 17 -57.21 -40.17 42.37
C GLY A 17 -56.85 -40.11 40.90
N LEU A 18 -56.83 -41.27 40.28
CA LEU A 18 -57.16 -41.67 38.90
C LEU A 18 -56.54 -41.05 37.69
N ALA A 19 -56.01 -41.95 36.93
CA ALA A 19 -55.46 -41.83 35.60
C ALA A 19 -56.45 -41.39 34.51
N ALA A 20 -55.98 -40.51 33.61
CA ALA A 20 -56.46 -40.44 32.24
C ALA A 20 -55.27 -40.25 31.33
N VAL A 21 -54.93 -41.30 30.56
CA VAL A 21 -53.92 -41.28 29.51
C VAL A 21 -54.51 -40.56 28.31
N LEU A 22 -54.00 -39.37 28.02
CA LEU A 22 -54.21 -38.72 26.74
C LEU A 22 -52.85 -38.65 26.05
N ALA A 23 -52.62 -39.52 25.05
CA ALA A 23 -51.49 -39.50 24.16
C ALA A 23 -51.67 -38.30 23.19
N ALA A 24 -51.00 -37.18 23.49
CA ALA A 24 -50.86 -36.11 22.55
C ALA A 24 -49.54 -36.32 21.76
N SER A 25 -49.66 -36.80 20.51
CA SER A 25 -48.56 -36.89 19.57
C SER A 25 -48.13 -35.47 19.20
N ALA A 26 -47.11 -34.94 19.86
CA ALA A 26 -46.46 -33.69 19.47
C ALA A 26 -45.60 -33.96 18.23
N LEU A 27 -46.10 -33.55 17.08
CA LEU A 27 -45.32 -33.48 15.84
C LEU A 27 -44.29 -32.35 15.97
N ILE A 28 -43.06 -32.69 16.33
CA ILE A 28 -41.95 -31.71 16.36
C ILE A 28 -41.58 -31.53 14.91
N VAL A 29 -42.07 -30.45 14.30
CA VAL A 29 -41.56 -29.93 13.03
C VAL A 29 -40.19 -29.30 13.33
N LEU A 30 -39.13 -30.03 13.05
CA LEU A 30 -37.78 -29.51 13.08
C LEU A 30 -37.64 -28.54 11.91
N VAL A 31 -37.95 -27.25 12.09
CA VAL A 31 -37.58 -26.20 11.15
C VAL A 31 -36.08 -26.02 11.27
N THR A 32 -35.35 -26.72 10.42
CA THR A 32 -33.92 -26.37 10.16
C THR A 32 -33.92 -25.00 9.54
N ALA A 33 -33.85 -23.95 10.39
CA ALA A 33 -33.45 -22.64 9.91
C ALA A 33 -32.02 -22.79 9.35
N THR A 34 -31.92 -23.00 8.05
CA THR A 34 -30.69 -22.73 7.32
C THR A 34 -30.49 -21.22 7.48
N GLY A 35 -29.77 -20.84 8.53
CA GLY A 35 -29.32 -19.48 8.69
C GLY A 35 -28.53 -19.12 7.45
N ALA A 36 -29.12 -18.36 6.54
CA ALA A 36 -28.39 -17.71 5.49
C ALA A 36 -27.31 -16.89 6.22
N ARG A 37 -26.08 -17.41 6.22
CA ARG A 37 -24.92 -16.66 6.69
C ARG A 37 -24.89 -15.42 5.81
N ALA A 38 -25.14 -14.24 6.38
CA ALA A 38 -25.00 -13.00 5.64
C ALA A 38 -23.63 -13.05 4.99
N ALA A 39 -23.59 -12.98 3.67
CA ALA A 39 -22.33 -12.93 2.95
C ALA A 39 -21.56 -11.73 3.49
N THR A 40 -20.34 -11.95 3.97
CA THR A 40 -19.49 -10.87 4.45
C THR A 40 -19.21 -9.98 3.24
N ALA A 41 -19.62 -8.72 3.31
CA ALA A 41 -19.35 -7.76 2.25
C ALA A 41 -17.84 -7.61 2.07
N VAL A 42 -17.38 -7.65 0.82
CA VAL A 42 -15.98 -7.46 0.47
C VAL A 42 -15.71 -6.01 0.08
N SER A 43 -14.52 -5.53 0.41
CA SER A 43 -14.01 -4.26 -0.13
C SER A 43 -13.30 -4.49 -1.45
N VAL A 44 -13.37 -3.51 -2.34
CA VAL A 44 -12.76 -3.58 -3.68
C VAL A 44 -12.00 -2.30 -4.01
N PHE A 45 -11.00 -2.44 -4.87
CA PHE A 45 -10.37 -1.33 -5.59
C PHE A 45 -10.22 -1.72 -7.07
N PRO A 46 -10.47 -0.83 -8.05
CA PRO A 46 -11.05 0.51 -7.88
C PRO A 46 -12.42 0.47 -7.21
N ILE A 47 -12.72 1.48 -6.38
CA ILE A 47 -14.00 1.53 -5.67
C ILE A 47 -15.17 1.81 -6.62
N PRO A 48 -16.42 1.46 -6.26
CA PRO A 48 -17.59 1.82 -7.05
C PRO A 48 -17.68 3.33 -7.29
N GLY A 49 -17.65 3.73 -8.57
CA GLY A 49 -17.71 5.14 -8.97
C GLY A 49 -16.36 5.87 -9.04
N ASP A 50 -15.26 5.20 -8.77
CA ASP A 50 -13.92 5.75 -8.99
C ASP A 50 -13.77 6.36 -10.39
N ARG A 51 -13.00 7.44 -10.50
CA ARG A 51 -12.88 8.25 -11.72
C ARG A 51 -11.44 8.42 -12.21
N VAL A 52 -10.47 7.89 -11.46
CA VAL A 52 -9.04 8.06 -11.71
C VAL A 52 -8.28 6.74 -11.69
N ALA A 53 -8.98 5.60 -11.79
CA ALA A 53 -8.32 4.31 -11.91
C ALA A 53 -7.34 4.31 -13.09
N THR A 54 -6.12 3.85 -12.88
CA THR A 54 -5.11 3.84 -13.94
C THR A 54 -5.45 2.82 -15.04
N ARG A 55 -4.84 2.96 -16.20
CA ARG A 55 -5.01 2.01 -17.32
C ARG A 55 -4.52 0.60 -17.00
N GLU A 56 -3.61 0.46 -16.06
CA GLU A 56 -2.97 -0.80 -15.66
C GLU A 56 -3.46 -1.29 -14.30
N THR A 57 -4.59 -0.71 -13.81
CA THR A 57 -5.12 -1.08 -12.50
C THR A 57 -5.49 -2.55 -12.42
N GLN A 58 -5.12 -3.18 -11.32
CA GLN A 58 -5.64 -4.49 -10.92
C GLN A 58 -7.02 -4.31 -10.24
N ILE A 59 -7.82 -5.36 -10.23
CA ILE A 59 -9.08 -5.40 -9.49
C ILE A 59 -8.82 -6.12 -8.17
N VAL A 60 -8.65 -5.33 -7.13
CA VAL A 60 -8.38 -5.82 -5.76
C VAL A 60 -9.69 -6.23 -5.10
N ILE A 61 -9.71 -7.35 -4.40
CA ILE A 61 -10.84 -7.83 -3.60
C ILE A 61 -10.29 -8.25 -2.24
N ARG A 62 -10.80 -7.64 -1.16
CA ARG A 62 -10.37 -7.89 0.21
C ARG A 62 -11.54 -8.33 1.09
N GLY A 63 -11.29 -9.22 2.05
CA GLY A 63 -12.27 -9.73 3.00
C GLY A 63 -12.51 -11.24 2.91
N LEU A 64 -11.95 -11.93 1.89
CA LEU A 64 -11.97 -13.40 1.76
C LEU A 64 -10.79 -13.87 0.90
N PRO A 65 -10.32 -15.12 1.07
CA PRO A 65 -9.24 -15.68 0.26
C PRO A 65 -9.56 -15.68 -1.23
N SER A 66 -8.55 -15.44 -2.08
CA SER A 66 -8.70 -15.38 -3.55
C SER A 66 -9.28 -16.66 -4.16
N SER A 67 -9.11 -17.80 -3.51
CA SER A 67 -9.72 -19.09 -3.91
C SER A 67 -11.26 -19.09 -3.85
N GLN A 68 -11.86 -18.11 -3.16
CA GLN A 68 -13.32 -17.97 -3.00
C GLN A 68 -13.93 -16.88 -3.90
N PHE A 69 -13.15 -16.23 -4.75
CA PHE A 69 -13.67 -15.15 -5.61
C PHE A 69 -14.70 -15.63 -6.66
N GLY A 70 -14.64 -16.91 -7.04
CA GLY A 70 -15.47 -17.42 -8.12
C GLY A 70 -15.14 -16.75 -9.47
N THR A 71 -16.14 -16.61 -10.31
CA THR A 71 -15.98 -15.98 -11.63
C THR A 71 -15.95 -14.46 -11.50
N ILE A 72 -14.92 -13.85 -12.08
CA ILE A 72 -14.80 -12.40 -12.22
C ILE A 72 -14.88 -12.07 -13.70
N THR A 73 -15.81 -11.19 -14.07
CA THR A 73 -15.93 -10.67 -15.43
C THR A 73 -15.62 -9.18 -15.42
N VAL A 74 -14.66 -8.76 -16.24
CA VAL A 74 -14.23 -7.37 -16.37
C VAL A 74 -14.44 -6.92 -17.80
N THR A 75 -15.19 -5.84 -17.99
CA THR A 75 -15.56 -5.34 -19.32
C THR A 75 -15.36 -3.84 -19.40
N GLY A 76 -14.47 -3.39 -20.29
CA GLY A 76 -14.33 -2.00 -20.67
C GLY A 76 -15.35 -1.61 -21.74
N SER A 77 -15.85 -0.39 -21.69
CA SER A 77 -16.83 0.12 -22.65
C SER A 77 -16.27 0.27 -24.07
N GLU A 78 -14.95 0.41 -24.19
CA GLU A 78 -14.23 0.55 -25.46
C GLU A 78 -13.30 -0.65 -25.72
N SER A 79 -12.61 -1.13 -24.69
CA SER A 79 -11.64 -2.23 -24.82
C SER A 79 -12.29 -3.62 -24.81
N GLY A 80 -13.58 -3.74 -24.44
CA GLY A 80 -14.31 -5.00 -24.42
C GLY A 80 -13.99 -5.87 -23.19
N VAL A 81 -14.13 -7.18 -23.33
CA VAL A 81 -13.90 -8.14 -22.24
C VAL A 81 -12.41 -8.34 -22.01
N HIS A 82 -11.99 -8.23 -20.76
CA HIS A 82 -10.61 -8.47 -20.34
C HIS A 82 -10.44 -9.86 -19.76
N THR A 83 -9.45 -10.59 -20.26
CA THR A 83 -8.89 -11.77 -19.61
C THR A 83 -7.83 -11.36 -18.61
N GLY A 84 -7.58 -12.19 -17.61
CA GLY A 84 -6.58 -11.92 -16.57
C GLY A 84 -6.28 -13.14 -15.73
N VAL A 85 -5.44 -12.95 -14.74
CA VAL A 85 -5.10 -13.96 -13.74
C VAL A 85 -5.48 -13.49 -12.34
N VAL A 86 -5.94 -14.40 -11.51
CA VAL A 86 -6.17 -14.12 -10.09
C VAL A 86 -4.93 -14.52 -9.31
N LYS A 87 -4.40 -13.58 -8.51
CA LYS A 87 -3.33 -13.83 -7.53
C LYS A 87 -3.82 -13.53 -6.14
N GLY A 88 -3.46 -14.37 -5.17
CA GLY A 88 -3.78 -14.17 -3.77
C GLY A 88 -2.75 -13.28 -3.07
N ASP A 89 -3.21 -12.51 -2.10
CA ASP A 89 -2.36 -11.77 -1.18
C ASP A 89 -1.64 -12.73 -0.22
N SER A 90 -0.48 -12.33 0.28
CA SER A 90 0.33 -13.19 1.14
C SER A 90 -0.30 -13.46 2.51
N ASP A 91 -1.19 -12.58 2.97
CA ASP A 91 -1.96 -12.72 4.21
C ASP A 91 -3.18 -13.65 4.08
N GLY A 92 -3.52 -14.09 2.86
CA GLY A 92 -4.67 -14.96 2.59
C GLY A 92 -6.04 -14.29 2.77
N ALA A 93 -6.10 -12.97 3.01
CA ALA A 93 -7.35 -12.25 3.25
C ALA A 93 -7.88 -11.51 2.02
N GLY A 94 -7.26 -11.72 0.85
CA GLY A 94 -7.64 -11.07 -0.39
C GLY A 94 -6.89 -11.59 -1.59
N GLY A 95 -6.93 -10.79 -2.64
CA GLY A 95 -6.19 -10.99 -3.87
C GLY A 95 -6.63 -10.03 -4.96
N SER A 96 -6.00 -10.18 -6.12
CA SER A 96 -6.25 -9.30 -7.25
C SER A 96 -6.47 -10.08 -8.53
N PHE A 97 -7.46 -9.66 -9.31
CA PHE A 97 -7.54 -9.99 -10.73
C PHE A 97 -6.67 -8.99 -11.51
N ILE A 98 -5.68 -9.50 -12.22
CA ILE A 98 -4.72 -8.71 -13.00
C ILE A 98 -5.06 -8.87 -14.47
N PRO A 99 -5.58 -7.83 -15.14
CA PRO A 99 -5.87 -7.87 -16.57
C PRO A 99 -4.59 -8.11 -17.39
N THR A 100 -4.71 -8.88 -18.47
CA THR A 100 -3.57 -9.15 -19.39
C THR A 100 -3.25 -8.01 -20.32
N LYS A 101 -4.18 -7.06 -20.48
CA LYS A 101 -4.03 -5.85 -21.32
C LYS A 101 -4.51 -4.63 -20.55
N PRO A 102 -3.87 -3.48 -20.74
CA PRO A 102 -4.34 -2.22 -20.18
C PRO A 102 -5.74 -1.84 -20.66
N PHE A 103 -6.47 -1.08 -19.86
CA PHE A 103 -7.73 -0.44 -20.24
C PHE A 103 -7.49 0.74 -21.19
N THR A 104 -8.54 1.15 -21.90
CA THR A 104 -8.53 2.38 -22.71
C THR A 104 -8.69 3.61 -21.82
N ALA A 105 -7.91 4.66 -22.07
CA ALA A 105 -8.00 5.92 -21.31
C ALA A 105 -9.40 6.55 -21.45
N GLY A 106 -10.01 6.93 -20.33
CA GLY A 106 -11.32 7.57 -20.28
C GLY A 106 -12.51 6.61 -20.34
N GLU A 107 -12.30 5.31 -20.56
CA GLU A 107 -13.39 4.35 -20.62
C GLU A 107 -14.01 4.04 -19.25
N ARG A 108 -15.26 3.57 -19.31
CA ARG A 108 -15.94 3.00 -18.15
C ARG A 108 -15.72 1.49 -18.13
N VAL A 109 -15.21 0.99 -17.02
CA VAL A 109 -15.03 -0.44 -16.78
C VAL A 109 -16.12 -0.93 -15.83
N THR A 110 -16.72 -2.07 -16.16
CA THR A 110 -17.70 -2.76 -15.32
C THR A 110 -17.12 -4.09 -14.88
N VAL A 111 -17.14 -4.33 -13.57
CA VAL A 111 -16.76 -5.60 -12.97
C VAL A 111 -18.01 -6.30 -12.45
N LYS A 112 -18.08 -7.62 -12.66
CA LYS A 112 -19.15 -8.50 -12.15
C LYS A 112 -18.55 -9.69 -11.46
N THR A 113 -19.07 -10.01 -10.29
CA THR A 113 -18.69 -11.17 -9.45
C THR A 113 -19.95 -11.77 -8.83
N GLY A 114 -19.80 -12.92 -8.15
CA GLY A 114 -20.84 -13.49 -7.29
C GLY A 114 -20.78 -13.00 -5.83
N LEU A 115 -19.92 -12.01 -5.52
CA LEU A 115 -19.64 -11.54 -4.16
C LEU A 115 -20.57 -10.37 -3.79
N ASP A 116 -20.80 -10.19 -2.49
CA ASP A 116 -21.42 -8.98 -1.96
C ASP A 116 -20.36 -7.88 -1.84
N VAL A 117 -20.40 -6.90 -2.76
CA VAL A 117 -19.40 -5.84 -2.88
C VAL A 117 -19.87 -4.59 -2.18
N THR A 118 -19.09 -4.07 -1.24
CA THR A 118 -19.38 -2.80 -0.55
C THR A 118 -19.54 -1.66 -1.55
N GLY A 119 -20.70 -1.01 -1.57
CA GLY A 119 -21.03 0.06 -2.51
C GLY A 119 -21.39 -0.40 -3.93
N GLY A 120 -21.32 -1.70 -4.19
CA GLY A 120 -21.78 -2.32 -5.45
C GLY A 120 -23.27 -2.65 -5.43
N SER A 121 -23.75 -3.22 -6.53
CA SER A 121 -25.12 -3.71 -6.67
C SER A 121 -25.12 -5.10 -7.29
N GLN A 122 -25.65 -6.08 -6.58
CA GLN A 122 -25.72 -7.48 -7.02
C GLN A 122 -24.37 -8.03 -7.53
N GLY A 123 -23.28 -7.75 -6.79
CA GLY A 123 -21.92 -8.16 -7.14
C GLY A 123 -21.32 -7.39 -8.33
N SER A 124 -21.95 -6.31 -8.77
CA SER A 124 -21.47 -5.49 -9.88
C SER A 124 -21.14 -4.08 -9.43
N TRP A 125 -20.04 -3.54 -9.97
CA TRP A 125 -19.68 -2.13 -9.83
C TRP A 125 -18.96 -1.64 -11.08
N SER A 126 -18.74 -0.33 -11.16
CA SER A 126 -17.98 0.24 -12.27
C SER A 126 -17.16 1.42 -11.81
N PHE A 127 -16.12 1.68 -12.56
CA PHE A 127 -15.21 2.80 -12.40
C PHE A 127 -14.87 3.41 -13.77
N THR A 128 -14.23 4.57 -13.77
CA THR A 128 -13.73 5.23 -14.98
C THR A 128 -12.21 5.22 -14.97
N VAL A 129 -11.63 4.88 -16.09
CA VAL A 129 -10.18 4.91 -16.29
C VAL A 129 -9.73 6.36 -16.52
N GLU A 130 -8.65 6.76 -15.88
CA GLU A 130 -8.06 8.08 -16.02
C GLU A 130 -7.73 8.40 -17.48
N THR A 131 -7.66 9.69 -17.80
CA THR A 131 -6.97 10.17 -19.00
C THR A 131 -5.61 10.71 -18.56
N PRO A 132 -4.51 9.97 -18.80
CA PRO A 132 -3.20 10.38 -18.33
C PRO A 132 -2.77 11.69 -19.00
N ALA A 133 -2.09 12.54 -18.24
CA ALA A 133 -1.52 13.77 -18.73
C ALA A 133 0.01 13.73 -18.64
N HIS A 134 0.66 14.50 -19.49
CA HIS A 134 2.09 14.73 -19.39
C HIS A 134 2.29 16.14 -18.82
N PRO A 135 2.81 16.28 -17.59
CA PRO A 135 3.18 17.59 -17.08
C PRO A 135 4.30 18.18 -17.95
N ALA A 136 4.37 19.50 -17.97
CA ALA A 136 5.48 20.17 -18.65
C ALA A 136 6.81 19.63 -18.13
N ALA A 137 7.73 19.34 -19.06
CA ALA A 137 9.08 18.92 -18.67
C ALA A 137 9.71 20.02 -17.81
N GLY A 138 10.11 19.63 -16.62
CA GLY A 138 10.73 20.60 -15.75
C GLY A 138 12.22 20.77 -16.01
N ARG A 139 12.83 21.70 -15.30
CA ARG A 139 14.28 21.92 -15.42
C ARG A 139 15.01 20.82 -14.65
N PRO A 140 15.99 20.14 -15.29
CA PRO A 140 16.84 19.21 -14.57
C PRO A 140 17.52 19.91 -13.39
N LEU A 141 17.74 19.18 -12.30
CA LEU A 141 18.54 19.68 -11.20
C LEU A 141 19.91 20.12 -11.72
N LYS A 142 20.33 21.32 -11.32
CA LYS A 142 21.64 21.82 -11.71
C LYS A 142 22.70 21.04 -10.91
N ILE A 143 23.47 20.21 -11.61
CA ILE A 143 24.59 19.49 -11.00
C ILE A 143 25.66 20.49 -10.59
N GLY A 144 26.16 20.36 -9.36
CA GLY A 144 27.27 21.16 -8.85
C GLY A 144 28.57 20.92 -9.63
N THR A 145 29.48 21.89 -9.60
CA THR A 145 30.83 21.74 -10.18
C THR A 145 31.73 20.98 -9.20
N ARG A 146 32.54 20.08 -9.69
CA ARG A 146 33.53 19.34 -8.88
C ARG A 146 34.60 20.28 -8.35
N ALA A 147 34.86 20.23 -7.04
CA ALA A 147 36.01 20.85 -6.40
C ALA A 147 36.93 19.78 -5.81
N LYS A 148 38.18 20.15 -5.55
CA LYS A 148 39.11 19.25 -4.87
C LYS A 148 38.63 19.00 -3.46
N GLY A 149 38.44 17.73 -3.08
CA GLY A 149 37.97 17.33 -1.76
C GLY A 149 36.47 17.11 -1.63
N ASP A 150 35.68 17.29 -2.71
CA ASP A 150 34.23 17.05 -2.70
C ASP A 150 33.83 15.57 -2.61
N VAL A 151 34.78 14.67 -2.81
CA VAL A 151 34.58 13.22 -2.88
C VAL A 151 35.52 12.53 -1.91
N TRP A 152 34.98 11.60 -1.13
CA TRP A 152 35.79 10.68 -0.34
C TRP A 152 36.28 9.50 -1.18
N THR A 153 37.38 8.92 -0.74
CA THR A 153 37.89 7.64 -1.24
C THR A 153 38.16 6.73 -0.05
N PHE A 154 37.92 5.44 -0.20
CA PHE A 154 38.23 4.46 0.85
C PHE A 154 38.89 3.22 0.27
N ALA A 155 39.79 2.60 1.06
CA ALA A 155 40.70 1.57 0.56
C ALA A 155 39.98 0.27 0.16
N THR A 156 38.84 -0.06 0.79
CA THR A 156 38.10 -1.28 0.52
C THR A 156 37.28 -1.24 -0.76
N GLU A 157 36.88 -0.04 -1.21
CA GLU A 157 36.07 0.19 -2.41
C GLU A 157 36.54 1.46 -3.14
N PRO A 158 37.78 1.46 -3.68
CA PRO A 158 38.42 2.67 -4.22
C PRO A 158 37.74 3.22 -5.47
N SER A 159 36.90 2.44 -6.12
CA SER A 159 36.11 2.86 -7.29
C SER A 159 34.94 3.76 -6.94
N LEU A 160 34.37 3.64 -5.74
CA LEU A 160 33.25 4.43 -5.28
C LEU A 160 33.68 5.85 -4.92
N LYS A 161 32.79 6.80 -5.18
CA LYS A 161 33.05 8.24 -5.00
C LYS A 161 31.89 8.91 -4.24
N PRO A 162 31.69 8.56 -2.96
CA PRO A 162 30.69 9.20 -2.12
C PRO A 162 30.98 10.68 -1.89
N ALA A 163 29.96 11.45 -1.57
CA ALA A 163 30.11 12.85 -1.19
C ALA A 163 30.99 12.99 0.06
N SER A 164 31.90 13.97 0.08
CA SER A 164 32.58 14.36 1.32
C SER A 164 31.71 15.32 2.13
N VAL A 165 31.81 15.22 3.45
CA VAL A 165 31.10 16.09 4.37
C VAL A 165 32.10 16.85 5.23
N GLU A 166 31.98 18.18 5.27
CA GLU A 166 32.76 19.06 6.12
C GLU A 166 31.98 19.40 7.40
N VAL A 167 32.60 19.17 8.58
CA VAL A 167 32.05 19.60 9.83
C VAL A 167 32.44 21.04 10.10
N ILE A 168 31.60 22.00 9.71
CA ILE A 168 31.82 23.46 9.85
C ILE A 168 31.86 23.88 11.31
N LYS A 169 31.01 23.25 12.15
CA LYS A 169 30.91 23.55 13.58
C LYS A 169 30.84 22.26 14.38
N LYS A 170 31.82 22.05 15.26
CA LYS A 170 31.79 20.91 16.17
C LYS A 170 30.59 21.03 17.10
N PRO A 171 29.74 20.02 17.18
CA PRO A 171 28.61 20.02 18.09
C PRO A 171 29.07 19.93 19.55
N LYS A 172 28.28 20.51 20.46
CA LYS A 172 28.44 20.35 21.91
C LYS A 172 27.25 19.56 22.42
N GLY A 173 27.50 18.39 23.03
CA GLY A 173 26.45 17.56 23.65
C GLY A 173 25.45 16.99 22.63
N ILE A 174 25.94 16.33 21.58
CA ILE A 174 25.12 15.53 20.68
C ILE A 174 24.79 14.18 21.30
N ALA A 175 23.63 13.63 20.92
CA ALA A 175 23.32 12.24 21.21
C ALA A 175 24.32 11.32 20.48
N ASP A 176 24.60 10.17 21.06
CA ASP A 176 25.33 9.10 20.39
C ASP A 176 24.45 8.57 19.22
N GLY A 177 25.07 8.31 18.08
CA GLY A 177 24.38 7.77 16.90
C GLY A 177 25.08 8.16 15.61
N ASP A 178 24.56 7.60 14.53
CA ASP A 178 25.01 7.85 13.17
C ASP A 178 24.07 8.80 12.43
N LEU A 179 24.59 9.45 11.40
CA LEU A 179 23.84 10.36 10.53
C LEU A 179 23.54 9.64 9.22
N PHE A 180 22.28 9.63 8.82
CA PHE A 180 21.79 9.04 7.57
C PHE A 180 21.58 10.14 6.55
N LEU A 181 22.24 10.06 5.41
CA LEU A 181 22.24 11.10 4.38
C LEU A 181 21.98 10.48 3.00
N ALA A 182 21.30 11.23 2.14
CA ALA A 182 21.13 10.92 0.73
C ALA A 182 21.46 12.16 -0.10
N PRO A 183 22.76 12.48 -0.31
CA PRO A 183 23.18 13.64 -1.07
C PRO A 183 22.71 13.60 -2.52
N GLN A 184 22.28 14.74 -3.07
CA GLN A 184 21.74 14.85 -4.43
C GLN A 184 22.44 15.96 -5.22
N ALA A 185 22.40 15.82 -6.56
CA ALA A 185 22.84 16.83 -7.51
C ALA A 185 24.31 17.30 -7.32
N GLY A 186 25.12 16.48 -6.69
CA GLY A 186 26.56 16.74 -6.55
C GLY A 186 27.39 16.24 -7.72
N PRO A 187 28.68 16.54 -7.78
CA PRO A 187 29.61 16.07 -8.81
C PRO A 187 30.15 14.64 -8.56
N TYR A 188 29.58 13.94 -7.63
CA TYR A 188 29.92 12.61 -7.12
C TYR A 188 28.84 11.59 -7.50
N GLU A 189 28.99 10.36 -7.06
CA GLU A 189 27.96 9.35 -7.21
C GLU A 189 26.79 9.64 -6.24
N ASN A 190 25.57 9.64 -6.74
CA ASN A 190 24.39 9.70 -5.90
C ASN A 190 24.23 8.37 -5.15
N GLY A 191 23.76 8.44 -3.93
CA GLY A 191 23.55 7.26 -3.10
C GLY A 191 23.17 7.61 -1.68
N VAL A 192 23.19 6.61 -0.82
CA VAL A 192 22.92 6.76 0.61
C VAL A 192 24.22 6.59 1.41
N GLU A 193 24.42 7.44 2.40
CA GLU A 193 25.62 7.49 3.23
C GLU A 193 25.26 7.42 4.71
N ILE A 194 26.07 6.65 5.47
CA ILE A 194 26.05 6.68 6.94
C ILE A 194 27.34 7.31 7.40
N LEU A 195 27.22 8.35 8.21
CA LEU A 195 28.36 8.99 8.87
C LEU A 195 28.26 8.77 10.38
N ASN A 196 29.36 8.60 11.05
CA ASN A 196 29.37 8.59 12.51
C ASN A 196 29.19 9.99 13.09
N SER A 197 29.04 10.08 14.41
CA SER A 197 28.81 11.33 15.15
C SER A 197 29.90 12.41 14.98
N VAL A 198 31.08 12.08 14.46
CA VAL A 198 32.17 13.01 14.15
C VAL A 198 32.31 13.30 12.65
N GLY A 199 31.34 12.87 11.82
CA GLY A 199 31.27 13.15 10.38
C GLY A 199 32.19 12.27 9.53
N ARG A 200 32.61 11.11 10.00
CA ARG A 200 33.41 10.16 9.20
C ARG A 200 32.48 9.16 8.50
N LEU A 201 32.78 8.85 7.24
CA LEU A 201 32.06 7.86 6.46
C LEU A 201 32.15 6.47 7.08
N VAL A 202 31.00 5.85 7.31
CA VAL A 202 30.82 4.48 7.80
C VAL A 202 30.38 3.55 6.68
N TYR A 203 29.43 3.99 5.85
CA TYR A 203 28.83 3.22 4.79
C TYR A 203 28.45 4.12 3.62
N PHE A 204 28.54 3.58 2.41
CA PHE A 204 28.03 4.20 1.19
C PHE A 204 27.46 3.13 0.25
N LYS A 205 26.26 3.37 -0.24
CA LYS A 205 25.63 2.58 -1.30
C LYS A 205 25.26 3.48 -2.47
N PRO A 206 25.92 3.37 -3.63
CA PRO A 206 25.51 4.11 -4.81
C PRO A 206 24.17 3.60 -5.34
N VAL A 207 23.36 4.50 -5.88
CA VAL A 207 22.18 4.17 -6.67
C VAL A 207 22.54 4.05 -8.14
N PRO A 208 21.69 3.45 -9.01
CA PRO A 208 21.96 3.36 -10.44
C PRO A 208 22.28 4.73 -11.05
N HIS A 209 23.18 4.73 -12.03
CA HIS A 209 23.65 5.96 -12.69
C HIS A 209 22.47 6.80 -13.21
N GLY A 210 22.45 8.09 -12.88
CA GLY A 210 21.43 9.04 -13.27
C GLY A 210 20.26 9.13 -12.31
N GLN A 211 20.13 8.21 -11.35
CA GLN A 211 19.11 8.25 -10.32
C GLN A 211 19.57 9.05 -9.09
N ASN A 212 18.59 9.39 -8.25
CA ASN A 212 18.79 10.00 -6.94
C ASN A 212 18.30 9.06 -5.85
N ALA A 213 18.76 9.28 -4.62
CA ALA A 213 18.22 8.65 -3.42
C ALA A 213 17.58 9.70 -2.51
N THR A 214 16.55 9.31 -1.77
CA THR A 214 15.91 10.11 -0.72
C THR A 214 15.36 9.20 0.36
N ASP A 215 14.83 9.79 1.43
CA ASP A 215 14.14 9.09 2.52
C ASP A 215 14.96 7.94 3.12
N PHE A 216 16.27 8.18 3.33
CA PHE A 216 17.16 7.18 3.90
C PHE A 216 16.98 7.09 5.41
N SER A 217 16.48 5.97 5.88
CA SER A 217 16.13 5.78 7.28
C SER A 217 16.35 4.33 7.76
N VAL A 218 16.18 4.13 9.07
CA VAL A 218 16.11 2.81 9.68
C VAL A 218 14.66 2.54 10.06
N GLN A 219 14.11 1.44 9.58
CA GLN A 219 12.75 1.03 9.90
C GLN A 219 12.75 -0.40 10.46
N SER A 220 11.70 -0.78 11.17
CA SER A 220 11.54 -2.15 11.66
C SER A 220 10.75 -2.99 10.66
N PHE A 221 11.34 -4.09 10.22
CA PHE A 221 10.68 -5.08 9.37
C PHE A 221 10.91 -6.48 9.93
N ASP A 222 9.84 -7.26 10.10
CA ASP A 222 9.88 -8.61 10.72
C ASP A 222 10.67 -8.67 12.04
N GLY A 223 10.59 -7.60 12.85
CA GLY A 223 11.27 -7.50 14.12
C GLY A 223 12.77 -7.24 14.03
N GLN A 224 13.30 -6.97 12.83
CA GLN A 224 14.68 -6.55 12.59
C GLN A 224 14.73 -5.04 12.28
N SER A 225 15.91 -4.45 12.46
CA SER A 225 16.17 -3.08 12.01
C SER A 225 16.77 -3.13 10.63
N ASP A 226 16.05 -2.57 9.66
CA ASP A 226 16.45 -2.55 8.26
C ASP A 226 16.68 -1.12 7.77
N LEU A 227 17.56 -0.97 6.80
CA LEU A 227 17.80 0.27 6.08
C LEU A 227 16.79 0.38 4.94
N THR A 228 16.19 1.54 4.78
CA THR A 228 15.26 1.81 3.68
C THR A 228 15.60 3.12 3.01
N TRP A 229 15.40 3.20 1.70
CA TRP A 229 15.50 4.43 0.93
C TRP A 229 14.70 4.33 -0.37
N TRP A 230 14.25 5.46 -0.86
CA TRP A 230 13.76 5.58 -2.22
C TRP A 230 14.90 5.84 -3.20
N GLN A 231 14.80 5.28 -4.42
CA GLN A 231 15.71 5.60 -5.53
C GLN A 231 14.95 5.76 -6.84
N GLY A 232 15.37 6.73 -7.68
CA GLY A 232 14.70 6.98 -8.95
C GLY A 232 15.00 8.34 -9.56
N ASP A 233 14.11 8.74 -10.49
CA ASP A 233 14.17 10.00 -11.19
C ASP A 233 13.36 11.06 -10.45
N VAL A 234 13.98 12.19 -10.16
CA VAL A 234 13.30 13.37 -9.60
C VAL A 234 12.78 14.22 -10.75
N THR A 235 11.47 14.46 -10.76
CA THR A 235 10.84 15.32 -11.77
C THR A 235 11.06 16.78 -11.42
N ALA A 236 10.80 17.64 -12.36
CA ALA A 236 10.95 19.07 -12.14
C ALA A 236 9.86 19.71 -11.26
N SER A 237 8.76 19.05 -11.07
CA SER A 237 7.76 19.43 -10.07
C SER A 237 8.17 19.05 -8.64
N GLY A 238 9.31 18.37 -8.47
CA GLY A 238 9.79 17.88 -7.18
C GLY A 238 9.20 16.54 -6.77
N THR A 239 8.43 15.88 -7.63
CA THR A 239 7.93 14.52 -7.39
C THR A 239 8.92 13.48 -7.89
N GLY A 240 8.80 12.24 -7.42
CA GLY A 240 9.64 11.11 -7.80
C GLY A 240 8.98 10.14 -8.79
N ARG A 241 9.81 9.37 -9.48
CA ARG A 241 9.44 8.18 -10.24
C ARG A 241 10.46 7.10 -9.98
N GLY A 242 10.22 6.28 -8.99
CA GLY A 242 11.22 5.33 -8.53
C GLY A 242 10.64 4.09 -7.88
N GLU A 243 11.43 3.57 -6.99
CA GLU A 243 11.17 2.37 -6.20
C GLU A 243 11.83 2.52 -4.83
N ASP A 244 11.43 1.69 -3.89
CA ASP A 244 11.89 1.74 -2.51
C ASP A 244 12.68 0.47 -2.19
N GLU A 245 13.83 0.62 -1.59
CA GLU A 245 14.77 -0.45 -1.29
C GLU A 245 14.76 -0.79 0.20
N ILE A 246 14.87 -2.08 0.51
CA ILE A 246 14.99 -2.62 1.88
C ILE A 246 16.28 -3.42 1.97
N TYR A 247 17.14 -3.08 2.92
CA TYR A 247 18.40 -3.77 3.21
C TYR A 247 18.47 -4.11 4.69
N ASN A 248 18.94 -5.33 5.01
CA ASN A 248 19.08 -5.75 6.40
C ASN A 248 20.29 -5.10 7.10
N SER A 249 20.42 -5.34 8.41
CA SER A 249 21.53 -4.85 9.23
C SER A 249 22.91 -5.36 8.82
N SER A 250 22.98 -6.36 7.93
CA SER A 250 24.22 -6.84 7.32
C SER A 250 24.48 -6.21 5.92
N TYR A 251 23.74 -5.16 5.57
CA TYR A 251 23.80 -4.46 4.30
C TYR A 251 23.47 -5.34 3.07
N GLN A 252 22.67 -6.39 3.28
CA GLN A 252 22.20 -7.26 2.19
C GLN A 252 20.82 -6.83 1.73
N HIS A 253 20.60 -6.83 0.42
CA HIS A 253 19.31 -6.54 -0.17
C HIS A 253 18.26 -7.57 0.28
N VAL A 254 17.12 -7.08 0.75
CA VAL A 254 15.96 -7.87 1.20
C VAL A 254 14.85 -7.83 0.17
N ALA A 255 14.42 -6.64 -0.22
CA ALA A 255 13.35 -6.46 -1.18
C ALA A 255 13.43 -5.08 -1.86
N THR A 256 12.84 -5.00 -3.05
CA THR A 256 12.50 -3.74 -3.72
C THR A 256 10.99 -3.61 -3.77
N VAL A 257 10.44 -2.55 -3.23
CA VAL A 257 9.01 -2.24 -3.25
C VAL A 257 8.71 -1.24 -4.36
N ARG A 258 7.64 -1.47 -5.09
CA ARG A 258 7.18 -0.61 -6.18
C ARG A 258 5.72 -0.29 -6.02
N ALA A 259 5.33 0.91 -6.37
CA ALA A 259 3.92 1.21 -6.53
C ALA A 259 3.29 0.30 -7.59
N GLY A 260 2.09 -0.17 -7.33
CA GLY A 260 1.34 -1.01 -8.26
C GLY A 260 0.46 -0.19 -9.21
N ASN A 261 -0.39 -0.89 -9.96
CA ASN A 261 -1.38 -0.27 -10.85
C ASN A 261 -0.77 0.64 -11.93
N GLY A 262 0.48 0.35 -12.39
CA GLY A 262 1.19 1.17 -13.37
C GLY A 262 1.76 2.48 -12.84
N LEU A 263 1.64 2.74 -11.55
CA LEU A 263 2.23 3.90 -10.87
C LEU A 263 3.71 3.68 -10.57
N ARG A 264 4.39 4.74 -10.17
CA ARG A 264 5.79 4.72 -9.72
C ARG A 264 5.87 5.40 -8.37
N SER A 265 6.61 4.78 -7.42
CA SER A 265 6.78 5.35 -6.08
C SER A 265 7.38 6.75 -6.14
N ASP A 266 6.81 7.63 -5.34
CA ASP A 266 7.30 8.99 -5.15
C ASP A 266 8.37 9.04 -4.06
N LEU A 267 9.16 10.10 -4.09
CA LEU A 267 10.38 10.26 -3.30
C LEU A 267 10.18 10.70 -1.84
N HIS A 268 8.93 10.99 -1.41
CA HIS A 268 8.71 11.72 -0.16
C HIS A 268 8.49 10.84 1.07
N GLU A 269 7.89 9.67 0.92
CA GLU A 269 7.56 8.82 2.08
C GLU A 269 7.48 7.35 1.71
N PHE A 270 8.16 6.53 2.48
CA PHE A 270 8.11 5.07 2.43
C PHE A 270 8.03 4.52 3.85
N LEU A 271 6.98 3.75 4.17
CA LEU A 271 6.78 3.20 5.50
C LEU A 271 6.59 1.68 5.45
N LEU A 272 7.34 0.97 6.28
CA LEU A 272 7.16 -0.47 6.48
C LEU A 272 6.03 -0.74 7.47
N GLY A 273 5.08 -1.57 7.07
CA GLY A 273 4.01 -2.06 7.92
C GLY A 273 4.43 -3.28 8.75
N SER A 274 3.76 -3.49 9.88
CA SER A 274 4.05 -4.61 10.79
C SER A 274 3.69 -6.01 10.24
N SER A 275 3.01 -6.07 9.10
CA SER A 275 2.41 -7.31 8.57
C SER A 275 3.03 -7.75 7.23
N GLY A 276 4.28 -7.37 6.95
CA GLY A 276 4.92 -7.68 5.66
C GLY A 276 4.37 -6.81 4.52
N THR A 277 3.87 -5.64 4.84
CA THR A 277 3.37 -4.64 3.89
C THR A 277 4.22 -3.39 3.90
N ALA A 278 4.08 -2.57 2.88
CA ALA A 278 4.70 -1.26 2.81
C ALA A 278 3.69 -0.23 2.29
N TRP A 279 3.80 1.00 2.80
CA TRP A 279 3.08 2.15 2.28
C TRP A 279 4.00 2.96 1.38
N VAL A 280 3.51 3.26 0.18
CA VAL A 280 4.19 4.11 -0.81
C VAL A 280 3.25 5.22 -1.25
N THR A 281 3.83 6.35 -1.63
CA THR A 281 3.11 7.43 -2.28
C THR A 281 3.40 7.46 -3.77
N ALA A 282 2.50 8.05 -4.55
CA ALA A 282 2.70 8.31 -5.97
C ALA A 282 1.97 9.59 -6.39
N TYR A 283 2.44 10.23 -7.45
CA TYR A 283 1.75 11.35 -8.09
C TYR A 283 1.48 11.04 -9.56
N GLN A 284 0.19 11.03 -9.92
CA GLN A 284 -0.24 10.75 -11.29
C GLN A 284 -0.84 12.00 -11.94
N PRO A 285 -0.23 12.53 -13.00
CA PRO A 285 -0.84 13.63 -13.74
C PRO A 285 -2.00 13.13 -14.59
N VAL A 286 -3.17 13.72 -14.41
CA VAL A 286 -4.40 13.36 -15.11
C VAL A 286 -5.09 14.57 -15.70
N ILE A 287 -5.86 14.35 -16.78
CA ILE A 287 -6.78 15.37 -17.31
C ILE A 287 -8.06 15.33 -16.50
N TRP A 288 -8.35 16.44 -15.82
CA TRP A 288 -9.48 16.58 -14.93
C TRP A 288 -10.41 17.70 -15.34
N ASN A 289 -11.71 17.53 -15.12
CA ASN A 289 -12.71 18.60 -15.34
C ASN A 289 -12.81 19.49 -14.10
N ALA A 290 -12.02 20.55 -14.06
CA ALA A 290 -12.00 21.54 -13.02
C ALA A 290 -12.98 22.73 -13.24
N SER A 291 -13.92 22.64 -14.19
CA SER A 291 -14.81 23.76 -14.56
C SER A 291 -15.74 24.24 -13.43
N LYS A 292 -15.88 23.47 -12.36
CA LYS A 292 -16.60 23.87 -11.14
C LYS A 292 -15.76 24.74 -10.18
N ILE A 293 -14.47 24.82 -10.42
CA ILE A 293 -13.54 25.65 -9.64
C ILE A 293 -13.35 26.97 -10.38
N LYS A 294 -13.27 28.09 -9.64
CA LYS A 294 -13.04 29.41 -10.23
C LYS A 294 -11.76 29.41 -11.07
N HIS A 295 -11.85 29.80 -12.33
CA HIS A 295 -10.79 29.78 -13.34
C HIS A 295 -10.34 28.37 -13.81
N GLY A 296 -10.98 27.28 -13.36
CA GLY A 296 -10.69 25.95 -13.83
C GLY A 296 -11.27 25.66 -15.23
N SER A 297 -10.57 24.85 -16.01
CA SER A 297 -11.00 24.42 -17.33
C SER A 297 -11.65 23.02 -17.31
N LYS A 298 -12.29 22.63 -18.42
CA LYS A 298 -12.81 21.25 -18.57
C LYS A 298 -11.70 20.22 -18.80
N ARG A 299 -10.50 20.65 -19.13
CA ARG A 299 -9.33 19.81 -19.41
C ARG A 299 -8.10 20.38 -18.71
N GLU A 300 -8.14 20.39 -17.39
CA GLU A 300 -7.03 20.83 -16.56
C GLU A 300 -6.09 19.66 -16.32
N VAL A 301 -4.78 19.91 -16.26
CA VAL A 301 -3.81 18.93 -15.79
C VAL A 301 -3.74 19.04 -14.27
N VAL A 302 -4.13 18.00 -13.57
CA VAL A 302 -4.10 17.91 -12.10
C VAL A 302 -3.22 16.76 -11.69
N LEU A 303 -2.46 16.93 -10.62
CA LEU A 303 -1.72 15.82 -10.00
C LEU A 303 -2.66 15.12 -9.03
N ASP A 304 -2.97 13.88 -9.31
CA ASP A 304 -3.61 13.00 -8.35
C ASP A 304 -2.56 12.49 -7.37
N ALA A 305 -2.77 12.72 -6.09
CA ALA A 305 -1.94 12.17 -5.03
C ALA A 305 -2.49 10.81 -4.62
N VAL A 306 -1.65 9.81 -4.66
CA VAL A 306 -2.03 8.41 -4.41
C VAL A 306 -1.24 7.87 -3.24
N ALA A 307 -1.91 7.12 -2.36
CA ALA A 307 -1.27 6.29 -1.34
C ALA A 307 -1.64 4.82 -1.57
N GLN A 308 -0.64 3.94 -1.54
CA GLN A 308 -0.86 2.50 -1.70
C GLN A 308 -0.25 1.72 -0.54
N GLU A 309 -0.97 0.69 -0.08
CA GLU A 309 -0.42 -0.39 0.71
C GLU A 309 -0.06 -1.55 -0.23
N ILE A 310 1.20 -1.96 -0.19
CA ILE A 310 1.76 -2.99 -1.05
C ILE A 310 2.13 -4.21 -0.20
N ASP A 311 1.70 -5.39 -0.62
CA ASP A 311 2.20 -6.66 -0.11
C ASP A 311 3.64 -6.88 -0.62
N ILE A 312 4.62 -6.76 0.25
CA ILE A 312 6.04 -6.83 -0.12
C ILE A 312 6.38 -8.16 -0.79
N LYS A 313 5.78 -9.26 -0.33
CA LYS A 313 6.05 -10.61 -0.84
C LYS A 313 5.52 -10.84 -2.24
N THR A 314 4.35 -10.32 -2.57
CA THR A 314 3.66 -10.59 -3.84
C THR A 314 3.75 -9.42 -4.82
N GLY A 315 4.04 -8.21 -4.34
CA GLY A 315 3.99 -6.97 -5.11
C GLY A 315 2.56 -6.52 -5.43
N LEU A 316 1.53 -7.12 -4.81
CA LEU A 316 0.14 -6.76 -5.04
C LEU A 316 -0.24 -5.52 -4.24
N VAL A 317 -1.12 -4.70 -4.81
CA VAL A 317 -1.77 -3.60 -4.08
C VAL A 317 -2.86 -4.17 -3.21
N LEU A 318 -2.77 -3.95 -1.89
CA LEU A 318 -3.80 -4.34 -0.93
C LEU A 318 -4.85 -3.25 -0.75
N TYR A 319 -4.41 -2.00 -0.82
CA TYR A 319 -5.22 -0.81 -0.66
C TYR A 319 -4.67 0.33 -1.53
N GLN A 320 -5.58 1.14 -2.08
CA GLN A 320 -5.22 2.40 -2.72
C GLN A 320 -6.22 3.48 -2.35
N TRP A 321 -5.71 4.68 -2.15
CA TRP A 321 -6.47 5.91 -1.99
C TRP A 321 -5.99 6.93 -3.02
N ASP A 322 -6.94 7.63 -3.62
CA ASP A 322 -6.72 8.67 -4.61
C ASP A 322 -7.33 9.98 -4.10
N SER A 323 -6.71 11.11 -4.44
CA SER A 323 -7.14 12.43 -3.97
C SER A 323 -8.28 13.05 -4.78
N LEU A 324 -8.70 12.46 -5.93
CA LEU A 324 -9.66 13.00 -6.90
C LEU A 324 -11.01 12.28 -6.97
#